data_ecbc4a825f5548a5f344927cfa515881
#
_entry.id   ecbc4a825f5548a5f344927cfa515881
#
_cell.length_a   1.000
_cell.length_b   1.000
_cell.length_c   1.000
_cell.angle_alpha   90.00
_cell.angle_beta   90.00
_cell.angle_gamma   90.00
#
_symmetry.space_group_name_H-M   'P 1'
#
loop_
_entity.id
_entity.type
_entity.pdbx_description
1 polymer ?
#
loop_
_entity_poly.entity_id
_entity_poly.type
_entity_poly.pdbx_seq_one_letter_code
_entity_poly.pdbx_strand_id
1 'polypeptide(L)'
;VDPNMVELGIYNGIPHLLIPVVTDPKKAAGALQWAVVEMMKRYRAFSEVGARDLAAYNAHAAKTEGMEKMPQIVVLIDELADLMLVAAKEVEESICRVAQMGRAAGMHLVIATQRPSADVITGLMKANIPSRIAFAVSSSLESRIILDTTGADKLVGKGDMLWFPLGAGKPRRVQGCFVTDEEVAAVVDFVKKSGTAQYDEEIIHEIELHAEEKSSKNGIGGSAPDGTNNDYDELLPAAIEVVLEVGQASVSMLQRRLKLGYGRAARLVDQMEECGVVGAFEGSKPRQLLITKEQWQERQFKEGITPPQSVPADTWKPEDEPEPTSADDEAPFDEDDEV
;
A
#
# COMPACT_ATOMS: atom_id res chain seq x y z
N VAL A 1 10.58 -8.69 -9.20
CA VAL A 1 9.39 -8.26 -9.95
C VAL A 1 9.83 -7.95 -11.38
N ASP A 2 9.20 -8.59 -12.35
CA ASP A 2 9.51 -8.46 -13.78
C ASP A 2 8.20 -8.40 -14.59
N PRO A 3 7.61 -7.22 -14.75
CA PRO A 3 6.35 -7.07 -15.46
C PRO A 3 6.44 -7.44 -16.94
N ASN A 4 7.65 -7.33 -17.53
CA ASN A 4 7.90 -7.65 -18.93
C ASN A 4 8.10 -9.14 -19.21
N MET A 5 8.28 -9.97 -18.18
CA MET A 5 8.45 -11.44 -18.23
C MET A 5 9.71 -11.91 -19.00
N VAL A 6 10.69 -11.05 -19.22
CA VAL A 6 11.82 -11.34 -20.09
C VAL A 6 13.15 -11.41 -19.35
N GLU A 7 13.35 -10.54 -18.35
CA GLU A 7 14.68 -10.28 -17.77
C GLU A 7 14.98 -11.17 -16.56
N LEU A 8 14.03 -11.32 -15.63
CA LEU A 8 14.30 -12.00 -14.36
C LEU A 8 13.82 -13.45 -14.30
N GLY A 9 13.08 -13.93 -15.30
CA GLY A 9 12.55 -15.29 -15.35
C GLY A 9 13.61 -16.39 -15.22
N ILE A 10 14.83 -16.16 -15.72
CA ILE A 10 15.98 -17.09 -15.66
C ILE A 10 16.38 -17.43 -14.20
N TYR A 11 16.12 -16.52 -13.25
CA TYR A 11 16.46 -16.70 -11.84
C TYR A 11 15.46 -17.58 -11.07
N ASN A 12 14.33 -17.95 -11.66
CA ASN A 12 13.40 -18.87 -11.02
C ASN A 12 14.08 -20.21 -10.68
N GLY A 13 13.84 -20.68 -9.45
CA GLY A 13 14.43 -21.93 -8.94
C GLY A 13 15.76 -21.76 -8.20
N ILE A 14 16.34 -20.56 -8.09
CA ILE A 14 17.49 -20.35 -7.19
C ILE A 14 17.02 -20.38 -5.71
N PRO A 15 17.82 -20.91 -4.78
CA PRO A 15 17.42 -21.08 -3.38
C PRO A 15 17.24 -19.76 -2.61
N HIS A 16 17.64 -18.63 -3.20
CA HIS A 16 17.54 -17.30 -2.58
C HIS A 16 16.16 -16.65 -2.74
N LEU A 17 15.33 -17.14 -3.68
CA LEU A 17 14.01 -16.58 -3.92
C LEU A 17 13.00 -17.04 -2.84
N LEU A 18 12.34 -16.09 -2.19
CA LEU A 18 11.23 -16.35 -1.27
C LEU A 18 9.96 -16.78 -2.01
N ILE A 19 9.74 -16.19 -3.18
CA ILE A 19 8.60 -16.47 -4.06
C ILE A 19 9.09 -16.52 -5.51
N PRO A 20 8.34 -17.14 -6.44
CA PRO A 20 8.63 -17.03 -7.87
C PRO A 20 8.68 -15.57 -8.32
N VAL A 21 9.37 -15.30 -9.43
CA VAL A 21 9.40 -13.97 -10.03
C VAL A 21 7.97 -13.50 -10.33
N VAL A 22 7.59 -12.38 -9.73
CA VAL A 22 6.25 -11.81 -9.89
C VAL A 22 6.19 -11.04 -11.21
N THR A 23 5.26 -11.42 -12.08
CA THR A 23 5.11 -10.85 -13.42
C THR A 23 3.83 -10.02 -13.59
N ASP A 24 2.84 -10.24 -12.75
CA ASP A 24 1.60 -9.46 -12.76
C ASP A 24 1.78 -8.14 -11.96
N PRO A 25 1.50 -6.97 -12.55
CA PRO A 25 1.66 -5.68 -11.85
C PRO A 25 0.78 -5.52 -10.61
N LYS A 26 -0.41 -6.15 -10.57
CA LYS A 26 -1.28 -6.12 -9.38
C LYS A 26 -0.71 -6.96 -8.25
N LYS A 27 -0.21 -8.15 -8.57
CA LYS A 27 0.51 -9.00 -7.61
C LYS A 27 1.82 -8.33 -7.15
N ALA A 28 2.48 -7.55 -8.02
CA ALA A 28 3.67 -6.79 -7.66
C ALA A 28 3.38 -5.69 -6.62
N ALA A 29 2.26 -4.98 -6.74
CA ALA A 29 1.81 -4.05 -5.71
C ALA A 29 1.53 -4.77 -4.38
N GLY A 30 0.92 -5.96 -4.42
CA GLY A 30 0.73 -6.83 -3.25
C GLY A 30 2.05 -7.27 -2.62
N ALA A 31 3.05 -7.65 -3.43
CA ALA A 31 4.38 -8.02 -2.94
C ALA A 31 5.11 -6.85 -2.24
N LEU A 32 4.96 -5.63 -2.74
CA LEU A 32 5.48 -4.44 -2.08
C LEU A 32 4.77 -4.15 -0.75
N GLN A 33 3.45 -4.33 -0.71
CA GLN A 33 2.69 -4.19 0.52
C GLN A 33 3.09 -5.26 1.54
N TRP A 34 3.26 -6.52 1.12
CA TRP A 34 3.81 -7.58 1.96
C TRP A 34 5.18 -7.19 2.54
N ALA A 35 6.06 -6.61 1.73
CA ALA A 35 7.38 -6.15 2.20
C ALA A 35 7.26 -5.10 3.32
N VAL A 36 6.27 -4.20 3.26
CA VAL A 36 5.98 -3.24 4.33
C VAL A 36 5.50 -3.95 5.60
N VAL A 37 4.60 -4.92 5.46
CA VAL A 37 4.08 -5.70 6.60
C VAL A 37 5.20 -6.50 7.27
N GLU A 38 6.03 -7.21 6.50
CA GLU A 38 7.19 -7.95 7.00
C GLU A 38 8.19 -7.03 7.71
N MET A 39 8.46 -5.85 7.16
CA MET A 39 9.30 -4.84 7.82
C MET A 39 8.76 -4.47 9.20
N MET A 40 7.46 -4.24 9.32
CA MET A 40 6.82 -3.90 10.60
C MET A 40 6.83 -5.07 11.58
N LYS A 41 6.65 -6.31 11.07
CA LYS A 41 6.78 -7.54 11.85
C LYS A 41 8.20 -7.67 12.44
N ARG A 42 9.23 -7.40 11.66
CA ARG A 42 10.62 -7.38 12.14
C ARG A 42 10.87 -6.35 13.22
N TYR A 43 10.35 -5.14 13.08
CA TYR A 43 10.45 -4.11 14.12
C TYR A 43 9.81 -4.51 15.44
N ARG A 44 8.65 -5.20 15.39
CA ARG A 44 8.03 -5.76 16.60
C ARG A 44 8.93 -6.80 17.28
N ALA A 45 9.45 -7.74 16.50
CA ALA A 45 10.38 -8.76 17.02
C ALA A 45 11.67 -8.13 17.60
N PHE A 46 12.20 -7.08 16.99
CA PHE A 46 13.35 -6.33 17.54
C PHE A 46 13.01 -5.68 18.88
N SER A 47 11.83 -5.08 18.98
CA SER A 47 11.37 -4.45 20.22
C SER A 47 11.25 -5.43 21.38
N GLU A 48 10.75 -6.65 21.12
CA GLU A 48 10.59 -7.71 22.12
C GLU A 48 11.92 -8.14 22.76
N VAL A 49 13.01 -8.13 21.99
CA VAL A 49 14.33 -8.53 22.46
C VAL A 49 15.26 -7.35 22.75
N GLY A 50 14.78 -6.11 22.60
CA GLY A 50 15.58 -4.90 22.78
C GLY A 50 16.66 -4.68 21.72
N ALA A 51 16.52 -5.30 20.54
CA ALA A 51 17.43 -5.10 19.42
C ALA A 51 17.11 -3.80 18.67
N ARG A 52 18.12 -3.17 18.07
CA ARG A 52 17.97 -1.92 17.30
C ARG A 52 17.91 -2.15 15.79
N ASP A 53 18.43 -3.28 15.34
CA ASP A 53 18.53 -3.65 13.93
C ASP A 53 18.62 -5.17 13.76
N LEU A 54 18.59 -5.62 12.51
CA LEU A 54 18.68 -7.02 12.14
C LEU A 54 19.96 -7.70 12.65
N ALA A 55 21.08 -7.00 12.66
CA ALA A 55 22.36 -7.57 13.10
C ALA A 55 22.33 -7.85 14.61
N ALA A 56 21.81 -6.91 15.41
CA ALA A 56 21.64 -7.07 16.86
C ALA A 56 20.63 -8.18 17.17
N TYR A 57 19.50 -8.24 16.42
CA TYR A 57 18.52 -9.33 16.57
C TYR A 57 19.15 -10.70 16.28
N ASN A 58 19.85 -10.83 15.16
CA ASN A 58 20.50 -12.09 14.78
C ASN A 58 21.62 -12.51 15.74
N ALA A 59 22.33 -11.55 16.35
CA ALA A 59 23.30 -11.82 17.39
C ALA A 59 22.65 -12.32 18.70
N HIS A 60 21.43 -11.84 19.01
CA HIS A 60 20.63 -12.32 20.12
C HIS A 60 20.07 -13.72 19.82
N ALA A 61 19.49 -13.93 18.64
CA ALA A 61 18.95 -15.20 18.19
C ALA A 61 19.99 -16.32 18.18
N ALA A 62 21.25 -16.02 17.81
CA ALA A 62 22.34 -16.97 17.83
C ALA A 62 22.70 -17.51 19.24
N LYS A 63 22.24 -16.83 20.30
CA LYS A 63 22.51 -17.17 21.71
C LYS A 63 21.27 -17.73 22.42
N THR A 64 20.12 -17.69 21.78
CA THR A 64 18.83 -18.06 22.36
C THR A 64 18.32 -19.33 21.70
N GLU A 65 18.13 -20.39 22.47
CA GLU A 65 17.59 -21.66 21.96
C GLU A 65 16.15 -21.48 21.45
N GLY A 66 15.85 -22.05 20.29
CA GLY A 66 14.53 -21.96 19.64
C GLY A 66 14.27 -20.67 18.89
N MET A 67 15.24 -19.75 18.81
CA MET A 67 15.08 -18.49 18.08
C MET A 67 15.84 -18.54 16.76
N GLU A 68 15.14 -18.26 15.66
CA GLU A 68 15.71 -18.29 14.33
C GLU A 68 16.27 -16.93 13.90
N LYS A 69 17.34 -16.96 13.10
CA LYS A 69 17.90 -15.76 12.48
C LYS A 69 17.05 -15.33 11.31
N MET A 70 16.85 -14.03 11.16
CA MET A 70 16.19 -13.46 10.01
C MET A 70 17.19 -13.14 8.89
N PRO A 71 16.90 -13.48 7.63
CA PRO A 71 17.74 -13.10 6.49
C PRO A 71 17.54 -11.63 6.12
N GLN A 72 18.50 -11.07 5.38
CA GLN A 72 18.25 -9.84 4.62
C GLN A 72 17.31 -10.13 3.47
N ILE A 73 16.44 -9.17 3.15
CA ILE A 73 15.51 -9.23 2.01
C ILE A 73 15.88 -8.15 1.02
N VAL A 74 16.05 -8.52 -0.24
CA VAL A 74 16.25 -7.58 -1.35
C VAL A 74 15.07 -7.70 -2.30
N VAL A 75 14.38 -6.58 -2.53
CA VAL A 75 13.31 -6.48 -3.52
C VAL A 75 13.89 -5.83 -4.77
N LEU A 76 13.84 -6.56 -5.90
CA LEU A 76 14.28 -6.07 -7.20
C LEU A 76 13.07 -5.81 -8.09
N ILE A 77 13.01 -4.63 -8.69
CA ILE A 77 12.00 -4.23 -9.66
C ILE A 77 12.72 -3.88 -10.97
N ASP A 78 12.42 -4.62 -12.01
CA ASP A 78 13.05 -4.44 -13.33
C ASP A 78 12.52 -3.21 -14.07
N GLU A 79 11.20 -3.04 -14.12
CA GLU A 79 10.57 -1.88 -14.76
C GLU A 79 9.49 -1.26 -13.85
N LEU A 80 9.86 -0.16 -13.18
CA LEU A 80 8.95 0.54 -12.29
C LEU A 80 7.78 1.19 -13.04
N ALA A 81 8.00 1.69 -14.27
CA ALA A 81 6.97 2.41 -15.02
C ALA A 81 5.70 1.57 -15.21
N ASP A 82 5.83 0.27 -15.43
CA ASP A 82 4.69 -0.61 -15.65
C ASP A 82 3.86 -0.82 -14.37
N LEU A 83 4.49 -0.77 -13.20
CA LEU A 83 3.79 -0.79 -11.92
C LEU A 83 3.07 0.54 -11.65
N MET A 84 3.71 1.66 -11.99
CA MET A 84 3.15 3.00 -11.82
C MET A 84 1.91 3.23 -12.70
N LEU A 85 1.83 2.59 -13.87
CA LEU A 85 0.62 2.65 -14.71
C LEU A 85 -0.61 1.98 -14.07
N VAL A 86 -0.40 0.95 -13.26
CA VAL A 86 -1.50 0.13 -12.71
C VAL A 86 -1.89 0.57 -11.30
N ALA A 87 -0.92 0.88 -10.44
CA ALA A 87 -1.13 1.13 -9.02
C ALA A 87 -0.17 2.19 -8.45
N ALA A 88 -0.02 3.34 -9.13
CA ALA A 88 0.97 4.37 -8.83
C ALA A 88 1.05 4.75 -7.34
N LYS A 89 -0.08 5.11 -6.74
CA LYS A 89 -0.12 5.58 -5.36
C LYS A 89 0.38 4.53 -4.35
N GLU A 90 -0.04 3.29 -4.52
CA GLU A 90 0.29 2.21 -3.60
C GLU A 90 1.73 1.75 -3.74
N VAL A 91 2.20 1.67 -4.99
CA VAL A 91 3.59 1.34 -5.31
C VAL A 91 4.52 2.41 -4.75
N GLU A 92 4.23 3.69 -5.00
CA GLU A 92 5.01 4.80 -4.46
C GLU A 92 5.04 4.80 -2.93
N GLU A 93 3.88 4.66 -2.28
CA GLU A 93 3.77 4.64 -0.82
C GLU A 93 4.56 3.49 -0.20
N SER A 94 4.44 2.28 -0.76
CA SER A 94 5.15 1.09 -0.28
C SER A 94 6.65 1.21 -0.47
N ILE A 95 7.10 1.66 -1.64
CA ILE A 95 8.52 1.90 -1.94
C ILE A 95 9.10 2.93 -0.97
N CYS A 96 8.44 4.08 -0.81
CA CYS A 96 8.92 5.13 0.09
C CYS A 96 8.99 4.65 1.53
N ARG A 97 8.02 3.87 1.98
CA ARG A 97 7.99 3.34 3.35
C ARG A 97 9.13 2.36 3.63
N VAL A 98 9.37 1.44 2.69
CA VAL A 98 10.53 0.52 2.79
C VAL A 98 11.85 1.29 2.68
N ALA A 99 11.96 2.26 1.78
CA ALA A 99 13.17 3.07 1.62
C ALA A 99 13.51 3.88 2.89
N GLN A 100 12.50 4.40 3.59
CA GLN A 100 12.69 5.16 4.84
C GLN A 100 13.12 4.29 6.02
N MET A 101 12.55 3.11 6.15
CA MET A 101 12.67 2.31 7.36
C MET A 101 13.37 0.95 7.14
N GLY A 102 13.53 0.48 5.91
CA GLY A 102 13.99 -0.87 5.60
C GLY A 102 15.41 -1.18 6.07
N ARG A 103 16.29 -0.17 6.18
CA ARG A 103 17.71 -0.36 6.53
C ARG A 103 17.91 -1.14 7.83
N ALA A 104 17.27 -0.74 8.89
CA ALA A 104 17.40 -1.42 10.19
C ALA A 104 16.74 -2.80 10.19
N ALA A 105 15.66 -2.97 9.43
CA ALA A 105 14.99 -4.26 9.24
C ALA A 105 15.73 -5.22 8.30
N GLY A 106 16.85 -4.78 7.68
CA GLY A 106 17.60 -5.58 6.72
C GLY A 106 16.87 -5.76 5.39
N MET A 107 16.07 -4.75 4.98
CA MET A 107 15.33 -4.77 3.72
C MET A 107 15.88 -3.71 2.77
N HIS A 108 16.12 -4.11 1.54
CA HIS A 108 16.77 -3.28 0.51
C HIS A 108 15.94 -3.28 -0.76
N LEU A 109 15.96 -2.14 -1.48
CA LEU A 109 15.28 -1.96 -2.76
C LEU A 109 16.32 -1.72 -3.86
N VAL A 110 16.15 -2.42 -4.98
CA VAL A 110 16.83 -2.14 -6.24
C VAL A 110 15.74 -1.91 -7.28
N ILE A 111 15.63 -0.67 -7.73
CA ILE A 111 14.55 -0.24 -8.62
C ILE A 111 15.14 0.24 -9.92
N ALA A 112 14.71 -0.36 -11.03
CA ALA A 112 15.09 0.03 -12.37
C ALA A 112 13.88 0.51 -13.16
N THR A 113 14.14 1.32 -14.18
CA THR A 113 13.16 1.72 -15.19
C THR A 113 13.87 2.15 -16.47
N GLN A 114 13.27 1.82 -17.60
CA GLN A 114 13.69 2.28 -18.93
C GLN A 114 12.97 3.59 -19.31
N ARG A 115 12.02 4.06 -18.48
CA ARG A 115 11.23 5.29 -18.72
C ARG A 115 11.50 6.33 -17.63
N PRO A 116 12.61 7.08 -17.73
CA PRO A 116 12.97 8.08 -16.72
C PRO A 116 12.14 9.37 -16.87
N SER A 117 10.85 9.28 -16.55
CA SER A 117 9.92 10.40 -16.54
C SER A 117 9.58 10.83 -15.10
N ALA A 118 9.07 12.05 -14.92
CA ALA A 118 8.80 12.61 -13.60
C ALA A 118 7.60 11.95 -12.88
N ASP A 119 6.71 11.33 -13.63
CA ASP A 119 5.59 10.53 -13.13
C ASP A 119 5.99 9.13 -12.67
N VAL A 120 7.12 8.61 -13.15
CA VAL A 120 7.70 7.34 -12.74
C VAL A 120 8.72 7.55 -11.61
N ILE A 121 9.69 8.46 -11.78
CA ILE A 121 10.70 8.79 -10.77
C ILE A 121 10.27 10.06 -10.05
N THR A 122 9.37 9.91 -9.10
CA THR A 122 8.75 11.04 -8.39
C THR A 122 9.73 11.74 -7.43
N GLY A 123 9.38 12.97 -7.07
CA GLY A 123 10.15 13.72 -6.08
C GLY A 123 10.19 13.04 -4.71
N LEU A 124 9.11 12.32 -4.34
CA LEU A 124 9.01 11.60 -3.08
C LEU A 124 9.94 10.37 -3.06
N MET A 125 10.00 9.62 -4.15
CA MET A 125 10.95 8.51 -4.31
C MET A 125 12.40 9.01 -4.25
N LYS A 126 12.72 10.09 -4.97
CA LYS A 126 14.07 10.68 -4.97
C LYS A 126 14.54 11.16 -3.59
N ALA A 127 13.63 11.65 -2.76
CA ALA A 127 13.93 12.05 -1.39
C ALA A 127 14.29 10.86 -0.49
N ASN A 128 13.74 9.67 -0.77
CA ASN A 128 13.90 8.48 0.06
C ASN A 128 14.91 7.48 -0.51
N ILE A 129 15.23 7.57 -1.81
CA ILE A 129 16.22 6.72 -2.49
C ILE A 129 17.37 7.61 -2.99
N PRO A 130 18.34 7.92 -2.12
CA PRO A 130 19.37 8.89 -2.43
C PRO A 130 20.51 8.34 -3.31
N SER A 131 20.73 7.03 -3.33
CA SER A 131 21.75 6.38 -4.17
C SER A 131 21.16 6.06 -5.53
N ARG A 132 21.76 6.60 -6.60
CA ARG A 132 21.22 6.50 -7.94
C ARG A 132 22.28 6.16 -8.98
N ILE A 133 21.85 5.50 -10.04
CA ILE A 133 22.66 5.19 -11.20
C ILE A 133 21.88 5.63 -12.44
N ALA A 134 22.56 6.34 -13.35
CA ALA A 134 22.03 6.60 -14.67
C ALA A 134 22.98 6.04 -15.72
N PHE A 135 22.46 5.19 -16.59
CA PHE A 135 23.11 4.83 -17.86
C PHE A 135 22.89 5.95 -18.89
N ALA A 136 23.36 5.74 -20.12
CA ALA A 136 23.16 6.69 -21.19
C ALA A 136 21.65 6.94 -21.44
N VAL A 137 21.25 8.20 -21.46
CA VAL A 137 19.89 8.66 -21.72
C VAL A 137 19.83 9.55 -22.95
N SER A 138 18.64 9.74 -23.51
CA SER A 138 18.46 10.49 -24.76
C SER A 138 18.54 12.01 -24.58
N SER A 139 18.29 12.52 -23.37
CA SER A 139 18.24 13.96 -23.12
C SER A 139 18.83 14.38 -21.78
N SER A 140 19.25 15.64 -21.70
CA SER A 140 19.69 16.25 -20.44
C SER A 140 18.54 16.39 -19.40
N LEU A 141 17.29 16.39 -19.86
CA LEU A 141 16.12 16.38 -18.99
C LEU A 141 16.00 15.04 -18.24
N GLU A 142 16.13 13.93 -18.95
CA GLU A 142 16.13 12.59 -18.34
C GLU A 142 17.27 12.42 -17.33
N SER A 143 18.46 12.93 -17.67
CA SER A 143 19.59 12.97 -16.72
C SER A 143 19.22 13.69 -15.43
N ARG A 144 18.53 14.84 -15.51
CA ARG A 144 18.06 15.60 -14.33
C ARG A 144 16.96 14.88 -13.58
N ILE A 145 16.07 14.19 -14.26
CA ILE A 145 15.02 13.41 -13.61
C ILE A 145 15.65 12.34 -12.70
N ILE A 146 16.68 11.65 -13.16
CA ILE A 146 17.34 10.59 -12.39
C ILE A 146 18.29 11.17 -11.34
N LEU A 147 19.22 12.05 -11.74
CA LEU A 147 20.38 12.44 -10.94
C LEU A 147 20.31 13.85 -10.34
N ASP A 148 19.25 14.63 -10.65
CA ASP A 148 19.13 16.07 -10.36
C ASP A 148 20.23 16.92 -11.02
N THR A 149 21.01 16.33 -11.93
CA THR A 149 22.09 16.98 -12.70
C THR A 149 22.15 16.46 -14.11
N THR A 150 22.78 17.22 -15.01
CA THR A 150 23.04 16.82 -16.41
C THR A 150 24.29 15.91 -16.50
N GLY A 151 24.45 15.23 -17.62
CA GLY A 151 25.67 14.49 -17.96
C GLY A 151 25.43 13.06 -18.40
N ALA A 152 24.32 12.41 -18.02
CA ALA A 152 24.02 11.06 -18.48
C ALA A 152 23.69 11.01 -19.99
N ASP A 153 23.25 12.14 -20.57
CA ASP A 153 23.07 12.35 -22.00
C ASP A 153 24.40 12.34 -22.81
N LYS A 154 25.53 12.44 -22.13
CA LYS A 154 26.89 12.42 -22.74
C LYS A 154 27.62 11.10 -22.60
N LEU A 155 26.98 10.11 -21.99
CA LEU A 155 27.54 8.78 -21.84
C LEU A 155 27.52 8.03 -23.18
N VAL A 156 28.49 7.15 -23.37
CA VAL A 156 28.68 6.44 -24.65
C VAL A 156 27.91 5.12 -24.76
N GLY A 157 27.14 4.75 -23.74
CA GLY A 157 26.40 3.48 -23.69
C GLY A 157 27.27 2.28 -23.31
N LYS A 158 26.77 1.06 -23.51
CA LYS A 158 27.47 -0.19 -23.24
C LYS A 158 28.03 -0.31 -21.80
N GLY A 159 27.22 0.06 -20.82
CA GLY A 159 27.58 0.00 -19.40
C GLY A 159 28.31 1.24 -18.87
N ASP A 160 28.53 2.28 -19.71
CA ASP A 160 28.99 3.58 -19.23
C ASP A 160 27.89 4.25 -18.43
N MET A 161 28.17 4.63 -17.19
CA MET A 161 27.15 5.12 -16.24
C MET A 161 27.67 6.24 -15.34
N LEU A 162 26.75 7.01 -14.82
CA LEU A 162 26.98 7.93 -13.70
C LEU A 162 26.43 7.30 -12.42
N TRP A 163 27.31 7.05 -11.47
CA TRP A 163 26.96 6.55 -10.14
C TRP A 163 26.97 7.68 -9.12
N PHE A 164 25.84 7.86 -8.44
CA PHE A 164 25.63 8.90 -7.44
C PHE A 164 25.23 8.27 -6.10
N PRO A 165 26.20 7.80 -5.28
CA PRO A 165 25.89 7.23 -3.97
C PRO A 165 25.53 8.28 -2.95
N LEU A 166 24.81 7.85 -1.91
CA LEU A 166 24.50 8.68 -0.74
C LEU A 166 25.78 9.31 -0.15
N GLY A 167 25.72 10.60 0.11
CA GLY A 167 26.85 11.37 0.68
C GLY A 167 27.89 11.85 -0.33
N ALA A 168 27.75 11.51 -1.61
CA ALA A 168 28.60 12.08 -2.66
C ALA A 168 28.12 13.47 -3.05
N GLY A 169 29.04 14.43 -3.16
CA GLY A 169 28.71 15.78 -3.63
C GLY A 169 28.43 15.88 -5.13
N LYS A 170 28.85 14.87 -5.92
CA LYS A 170 28.66 14.79 -7.37
C LYS A 170 28.69 13.34 -7.85
N PRO A 171 28.00 13.03 -8.97
CA PRO A 171 28.08 11.72 -9.60
C PRO A 171 29.51 11.39 -10.05
N ARG A 172 29.84 10.09 -10.01
CA ARG A 172 31.10 9.53 -10.52
C ARG A 172 30.82 8.73 -11.76
N ARG A 173 31.63 8.91 -12.80
CA ARG A 173 31.56 8.09 -14.01
C ARG A 173 32.20 6.74 -13.76
N VAL A 174 31.50 5.67 -14.08
CA VAL A 174 31.92 4.27 -13.88
C VAL A 174 31.61 3.49 -15.17
N GLN A 175 32.46 2.55 -15.51
CA GLN A 175 32.24 1.61 -16.59
C GLN A 175 31.79 0.27 -16.02
N GLY A 176 30.57 -0.16 -16.35
CA GLY A 176 30.06 -1.49 -16.06
C GLY A 176 30.73 -2.53 -16.96
N CYS A 177 31.01 -3.72 -16.42
CA CYS A 177 31.47 -4.84 -17.18
C CYS A 177 30.35 -5.35 -18.10
N PHE A 178 30.72 -5.82 -19.30
CA PHE A 178 29.81 -6.59 -20.13
C PHE A 178 29.72 -8.01 -19.57
N VAL A 179 28.53 -8.52 -19.39
CA VAL A 179 28.24 -9.89 -18.96
C VAL A 179 27.33 -10.51 -20.02
N THR A 180 27.70 -11.69 -20.51
CA THR A 180 26.90 -12.39 -21.53
C THR A 180 25.78 -13.22 -20.90
N ASP A 181 24.79 -13.58 -21.71
CA ASP A 181 23.69 -14.44 -21.25
C ASP A 181 24.19 -15.82 -20.81
N GLU A 182 25.22 -16.35 -21.49
CA GLU A 182 25.86 -17.61 -21.12
C GLU A 182 26.56 -17.53 -19.76
N GLU A 183 27.21 -16.42 -19.46
CA GLU A 183 27.84 -16.19 -18.15
C GLU A 183 26.79 -16.10 -17.04
N VAL A 184 25.67 -15.38 -17.28
CA VAL A 184 24.55 -15.33 -16.36
C VAL A 184 23.97 -16.71 -16.13
N ALA A 185 23.70 -17.48 -17.20
CA ALA A 185 23.17 -18.82 -17.11
C ALA A 185 24.11 -19.75 -16.32
N ALA A 186 25.43 -19.67 -16.58
CA ALA A 186 26.41 -20.46 -15.85
C ALA A 186 26.44 -20.17 -14.34
N VAL A 187 26.31 -18.89 -13.95
CA VAL A 187 26.22 -18.49 -12.55
C VAL A 187 24.90 -18.98 -11.92
N VAL A 188 23.79 -18.85 -12.62
CA VAL A 188 22.48 -19.33 -12.15
C VAL A 188 22.50 -20.85 -11.95
N ASP A 189 23.07 -21.61 -12.91
CA ASP A 189 23.22 -23.06 -12.80
C ASP A 189 24.11 -23.46 -11.63
N PHE A 190 25.19 -22.71 -11.40
CA PHE A 190 26.04 -22.93 -10.23
C PHE A 190 25.28 -22.70 -8.92
N VAL A 191 24.52 -21.62 -8.83
CA VAL A 191 23.73 -21.28 -7.64
C VAL A 191 22.64 -22.33 -7.39
N LYS A 192 21.95 -22.81 -8.44
CA LYS A 192 20.94 -23.88 -8.34
C LYS A 192 21.50 -25.20 -7.81
N LYS A 193 22.80 -25.48 -7.98
CA LYS A 193 23.45 -26.67 -7.40
C LYS A 193 23.61 -26.60 -5.88
N SER A 194 23.59 -25.40 -5.30
CA SER A 194 23.71 -25.21 -3.84
C SER A 194 22.42 -25.50 -3.08
N GLY A 195 21.27 -25.55 -3.74
CA GLY A 195 19.96 -25.83 -3.15
C GLY A 195 18.83 -25.60 -4.14
N THR A 196 17.65 -26.10 -3.79
CA THR A 196 16.41 -25.84 -4.53
C THR A 196 15.63 -24.71 -3.89
N ALA A 197 14.92 -23.93 -4.70
CA ALA A 197 14.01 -22.91 -4.20
C ALA A 197 12.93 -23.55 -3.32
N GLN A 198 12.76 -23.00 -2.13
CA GLN A 198 11.66 -23.32 -1.24
C GLN A 198 10.79 -22.05 -1.16
N TYR A 199 9.80 -22.01 -2.04
CA TYR A 199 8.89 -20.87 -2.08
C TYR A 199 7.97 -20.88 -0.86
N ASP A 200 7.72 -19.69 -0.31
CA ASP A 200 6.85 -19.50 0.83
C ASP A 200 5.39 -19.34 0.33
N GLU A 201 4.59 -20.36 0.56
CA GLU A 201 3.19 -20.43 0.15
C GLU A 201 2.32 -19.40 0.89
N GLU A 202 2.67 -19.05 2.13
CA GLU A 202 1.94 -18.03 2.90
C GLU A 202 2.11 -16.65 2.27
N ILE A 203 3.35 -16.32 1.87
CA ILE A 203 3.64 -15.06 1.17
C ILE A 203 2.88 -14.99 -0.15
N ILE A 204 2.88 -16.08 -0.93
CA ILE A 204 2.17 -16.14 -2.21
C ILE A 204 0.68 -15.88 -1.99
N HIS A 205 0.08 -16.53 -1.00
CA HIS A 205 -1.33 -16.39 -0.67
C HIS A 205 -1.68 -14.98 -0.20
N GLU A 206 -0.87 -14.38 0.68
CA GLU A 206 -1.07 -12.98 1.12
C GLU A 206 -1.03 -12.00 -0.07
N ILE A 207 -0.08 -12.19 -1.00
CA ILE A 207 0.02 -11.37 -2.21
C ILE A 207 -1.23 -11.52 -3.11
N GLU A 208 -1.75 -12.74 -3.24
CA GLU A 208 -2.94 -13.02 -4.05
C GLU A 208 -4.19 -12.39 -3.44
N LEU A 209 -4.38 -12.52 -2.13
CA LEU A 209 -5.48 -11.87 -1.41
C LEU A 209 -5.47 -10.35 -1.62
N HIS A 210 -4.31 -9.70 -1.48
CA HIS A 210 -4.18 -8.27 -1.73
C HIS A 210 -4.49 -7.86 -3.17
N ALA A 211 -4.16 -8.71 -4.15
CA ALA A 211 -4.46 -8.44 -5.55
C ALA A 211 -5.97 -8.60 -5.87
N GLU A 212 -6.65 -9.56 -5.23
CA GLU A 212 -8.08 -9.83 -5.41
C GLU A 212 -8.98 -8.80 -4.74
N GLU A 213 -8.69 -8.38 -3.50
CA GLU A 213 -9.44 -7.33 -2.78
C GLU A 213 -9.53 -6.03 -3.58
N LYS A 214 -8.53 -5.73 -4.42
CA LYS A 214 -8.49 -4.54 -5.26
C LYS A 214 -9.19 -4.72 -6.60
N SER A 215 -9.25 -5.93 -7.12
CA SER A 215 -10.03 -6.22 -8.32
C SER A 215 -11.52 -6.06 -8.08
N SER A 216 -12.00 -6.37 -6.87
CA SER A 216 -13.40 -6.19 -6.48
C SER A 216 -13.78 -4.72 -6.21
N LYS A 217 -12.81 -3.86 -5.84
CA LYS A 217 -13.06 -2.43 -5.60
C LYS A 217 -13.08 -1.56 -6.86
N ASN A 218 -12.55 -2.03 -7.99
CA ASN A 218 -12.52 -1.29 -9.27
C ASN A 218 -13.59 -1.72 -10.28
N GLY A 219 -14.44 -2.67 -9.96
CA GLY A 219 -15.52 -3.14 -10.79
C GLY A 219 -16.81 -2.35 -10.54
N ILE A 220 -17.03 -1.26 -11.25
CA ILE A 220 -18.36 -0.71 -11.48
C ILE A 220 -19.03 -1.59 -12.55
N GLY A 221 -19.97 -2.43 -12.13
CA GLY A 221 -20.98 -3.04 -13.01
C GLY A 221 -20.86 -4.52 -13.24
N GLY A 222 -21.78 -5.30 -12.65
CA GLY A 222 -22.24 -6.57 -13.20
C GLY A 222 -22.05 -7.81 -12.32
N SER A 223 -23.11 -8.15 -11.59
CA SER A 223 -23.60 -9.51 -11.22
C SER A 223 -22.63 -10.51 -10.59
N ALA A 224 -22.99 -10.86 -9.36
CA ALA A 224 -22.56 -12.05 -8.61
C ALA A 224 -22.87 -13.37 -9.37
N PRO A 225 -22.31 -14.56 -8.96
CA PRO A 225 -22.72 -15.13 -7.69
C PRO A 225 -21.64 -15.95 -6.92
N ASP A 226 -21.88 -16.04 -5.63
CA ASP A 226 -21.75 -17.20 -4.73
C ASP A 226 -20.36 -17.55 -4.15
N GLY A 227 -20.33 -17.54 -2.80
CA GLY A 227 -19.32 -18.24 -2.00
C GLY A 227 -18.88 -17.51 -0.73
N THR A 228 -19.75 -17.42 0.26
CA THR A 228 -19.50 -17.36 1.72
C THR A 228 -18.08 -16.98 2.20
N ASN A 229 -17.87 -15.70 2.54
CA ASN A 229 -17.12 -15.30 3.73
C ASN A 229 -17.72 -13.99 4.26
N ASN A 230 -18.20 -14.07 5.50
CA ASN A 230 -18.88 -13.00 6.24
C ASN A 230 -17.88 -11.94 6.68
N ASP A 231 -17.54 -11.01 5.80
CA ASP A 231 -16.68 -9.86 6.14
C ASP A 231 -17.54 -8.58 6.27
N TYR A 232 -18.40 -8.57 7.28
CA TYR A 232 -19.17 -7.39 7.65
C TYR A 232 -18.27 -6.37 8.38
N ASP A 233 -18.48 -5.09 8.12
CA ASP A 233 -17.77 -4.00 8.82
C ASP A 233 -17.99 -4.15 10.35
N GLU A 234 -16.91 -4.03 11.13
CA GLU A 234 -16.92 -4.14 12.60
C GLU A 234 -17.96 -3.21 13.26
N LEU A 235 -18.30 -2.11 12.60
CA LEU A 235 -19.31 -1.15 13.07
C LEU A 235 -20.75 -1.51 12.62
N LEU A 236 -20.95 -2.58 11.85
CA LEU A 236 -22.28 -2.96 11.36
C LEU A 236 -23.28 -3.21 12.50
N PRO A 237 -22.95 -3.93 13.58
CA PRO A 237 -23.88 -4.10 14.70
C PRO A 237 -24.28 -2.77 15.37
N ALA A 238 -23.30 -1.90 15.62
CA ALA A 238 -23.53 -0.58 16.22
C ALA A 238 -24.34 0.33 15.28
N ALA A 239 -24.09 0.26 13.98
CA ALA A 239 -24.84 1.00 12.98
C ALA A 239 -26.31 0.53 12.87
N ILE A 240 -26.55 -0.77 12.98
CA ILE A 240 -27.92 -1.34 13.04
C ILE A 240 -28.66 -0.86 14.27
N GLU A 241 -28.03 -0.86 15.44
CA GLU A 241 -28.65 -0.35 16.68
C GLU A 241 -29.05 1.11 16.55
N VAL A 242 -28.19 1.98 16.00
CA VAL A 242 -28.49 3.40 15.75
C VAL A 242 -29.66 3.56 14.78
N VAL A 243 -29.73 2.76 13.71
CA VAL A 243 -30.81 2.80 12.72
C VAL A 243 -32.14 2.35 13.33
N LEU A 244 -32.13 1.30 14.14
CA LEU A 244 -33.33 0.80 14.86
C LEU A 244 -33.80 1.76 15.94
N GLU A 245 -32.92 2.51 16.60
CA GLU A 245 -33.25 3.53 17.59
C GLU A 245 -33.90 4.78 16.95
N VAL A 246 -33.35 5.22 15.81
CA VAL A 246 -33.82 6.42 15.08
C VAL A 246 -35.06 6.14 14.23
N GLY A 247 -35.32 4.89 13.88
CA GLY A 247 -36.47 4.49 13.08
C GLY A 247 -36.32 4.72 11.58
N GLN A 248 -35.14 5.10 11.08
CA GLN A 248 -34.86 5.30 9.65
C GLN A 248 -33.40 5.09 9.33
N ALA A 249 -33.13 4.54 8.14
CA ALA A 249 -31.77 4.32 7.64
C ALA A 249 -31.42 5.36 6.56
N SER A 250 -30.50 6.26 6.89
CA SER A 250 -29.91 7.17 5.90
C SER A 250 -28.41 7.31 6.09
N VAL A 251 -27.68 7.40 4.97
CA VAL A 251 -26.22 7.57 4.96
C VAL A 251 -25.81 8.81 5.76
N SER A 252 -26.50 9.93 5.58
CA SER A 252 -26.20 11.20 6.27
C SER A 252 -26.42 11.13 7.78
N MET A 253 -27.39 10.33 8.23
CA MET A 253 -27.64 10.11 9.65
C MET A 253 -26.52 9.29 10.28
N LEU A 254 -26.11 8.19 9.64
CA LEU A 254 -25.00 7.35 10.10
C LEU A 254 -23.67 8.11 10.12
N GLN A 255 -23.39 8.95 9.10
CA GLN A 255 -22.22 9.82 9.11
C GLN A 255 -22.14 10.69 10.36
N ARG A 256 -23.26 11.34 10.73
CA ARG A 256 -23.31 12.23 11.89
C ARG A 256 -23.23 11.49 13.22
N ARG A 257 -23.95 10.38 13.36
CA ARG A 257 -24.04 9.63 14.62
C ARG A 257 -22.75 8.84 14.93
N LEU A 258 -22.16 8.21 13.91
CA LEU A 258 -20.96 7.39 14.07
C LEU A 258 -19.67 8.11 13.66
N LYS A 259 -19.74 9.39 13.27
CA LYS A 259 -18.61 10.22 12.81
C LYS A 259 -17.82 9.56 11.68
N LEU A 260 -18.51 8.99 10.69
CA LEU A 260 -17.95 8.23 9.57
C LEU A 260 -17.87 9.08 8.31
N GLY A 261 -16.94 8.72 7.41
CA GLY A 261 -16.92 9.23 6.04
C GLY A 261 -18.10 8.68 5.21
N TYR A 262 -18.50 9.42 4.15
CA TYR A 262 -19.64 9.04 3.29
C TYR A 262 -19.54 7.61 2.75
N GLY A 263 -18.36 7.20 2.23
CA GLY A 263 -18.16 5.87 1.63
C GLY A 263 -18.36 4.72 2.62
N ARG A 264 -17.92 4.87 3.89
CA ARG A 264 -18.10 3.84 4.92
C ARG A 264 -19.55 3.78 5.40
N ALA A 265 -20.19 4.94 5.56
CA ALA A 265 -21.59 5.00 5.94
C ALA A 265 -22.52 4.43 4.86
N ALA A 266 -22.23 4.65 3.57
CA ALA A 266 -22.98 4.07 2.46
C ALA A 266 -22.83 2.54 2.45
N ARG A 267 -21.62 2.01 2.62
CA ARG A 267 -21.37 0.56 2.69
C ARG A 267 -22.10 -0.11 3.85
N LEU A 268 -22.14 0.52 5.03
CA LEU A 268 -22.89 -0.01 6.15
C LEU A 268 -24.40 -0.11 5.86
N VAL A 269 -24.95 0.86 5.13
CA VAL A 269 -26.37 0.81 4.71
C VAL A 269 -26.61 -0.32 3.70
N ASP A 270 -25.67 -0.56 2.78
CA ASP A 270 -25.74 -1.65 1.81
C ASP A 270 -25.61 -3.02 2.50
N GLN A 271 -24.69 -3.17 3.47
CA GLN A 271 -24.60 -4.39 4.29
C GLN A 271 -25.85 -4.63 5.15
N MET A 272 -26.52 -3.57 5.63
CA MET A 272 -27.82 -3.71 6.30
C MET A 272 -28.91 -4.21 5.36
N GLU A 273 -28.88 -3.85 4.08
CA GLU A 273 -29.80 -4.38 3.07
C GLU A 273 -29.53 -5.86 2.83
N GLU A 274 -28.27 -6.27 2.66
CA GLU A 274 -27.86 -7.67 2.52
C GLU A 274 -28.28 -8.53 3.71
N CYS A 275 -28.17 -7.99 4.92
CA CYS A 275 -28.63 -8.63 6.17
C CYS A 275 -30.16 -8.62 6.34
N GLY A 276 -30.91 -7.98 5.44
CA GLY A 276 -32.36 -7.86 5.52
C GLY A 276 -32.84 -6.99 6.70
N VAL A 277 -32.02 -6.05 7.15
CA VAL A 277 -32.36 -5.08 8.20
C VAL A 277 -33.13 -3.90 7.62
N VAL A 278 -32.74 -3.46 6.41
CA VAL A 278 -33.35 -2.35 5.68
C VAL A 278 -33.77 -2.78 4.28
N GLY A 279 -34.74 -2.09 3.71
CA GLY A 279 -35.24 -2.31 2.35
C GLY A 279 -34.31 -1.74 1.27
N ALA A 280 -34.62 -2.07 0.02
CA ALA A 280 -33.88 -1.62 -1.15
C ALA A 280 -33.85 -0.10 -1.30
N PHE A 281 -32.85 0.39 -2.06
CA PHE A 281 -32.67 1.80 -2.34
C PHE A 281 -33.82 2.40 -3.17
N GLU A 282 -34.55 3.35 -2.63
CA GLU A 282 -35.68 4.05 -3.27
C GLU A 282 -35.35 5.53 -3.60
N GLY A 283 -34.13 5.80 -4.07
CA GLY A 283 -33.72 7.16 -4.44
C GLY A 283 -33.32 8.04 -3.22
N SER A 284 -33.79 9.29 -3.16
CA SER A 284 -33.41 10.23 -2.10
C SER A 284 -34.13 10.06 -0.76
N LYS A 285 -35.01 9.07 -0.64
CA LYS A 285 -35.74 8.79 0.60
C LYS A 285 -34.93 7.89 1.54
N PRO A 286 -35.07 8.03 2.88
CA PRO A 286 -34.50 7.08 3.83
C PRO A 286 -35.05 5.67 3.55
N ARG A 287 -34.20 4.63 3.64
CA ARG A 287 -34.60 3.23 3.45
C ARG A 287 -35.54 2.79 4.58
N GLN A 288 -36.53 1.98 4.25
CA GLN A 288 -37.47 1.43 5.22
C GLN A 288 -36.82 0.36 6.08
N LEU A 289 -37.18 0.30 7.36
CA LEU A 289 -36.78 -0.78 8.26
C LEU A 289 -37.62 -2.03 8.03
N LEU A 290 -36.98 -3.17 7.89
CA LEU A 290 -37.62 -4.47 7.67
C LEU A 290 -37.74 -5.29 8.96
N ILE A 291 -36.95 -4.96 10.00
CA ILE A 291 -36.92 -5.67 11.28
C ILE A 291 -37.13 -4.70 12.45
N THR A 292 -37.62 -5.22 13.57
CA THR A 292 -37.75 -4.50 14.83
C THR A 292 -36.51 -4.69 15.73
N LYS A 293 -36.36 -3.85 16.76
CA LYS A 293 -35.26 -3.97 17.72
C LYS A 293 -35.29 -5.31 18.47
N GLU A 294 -36.46 -5.84 18.76
CA GLU A 294 -36.65 -7.14 19.42
C GLU A 294 -36.18 -8.30 18.53
N GLN A 295 -36.54 -8.24 17.24
CA GLN A 295 -36.10 -9.25 16.25
C GLN A 295 -34.59 -9.24 16.01
N TRP A 296 -33.96 -8.07 16.08
CA TRP A 296 -32.51 -7.95 16.01
C TRP A 296 -31.82 -8.56 17.23
N GLN A 297 -32.33 -8.30 18.44
CA GLN A 297 -31.80 -8.88 19.68
C GLN A 297 -31.93 -10.40 19.71
N GLU A 298 -33.04 -10.95 19.20
CA GLU A 298 -33.20 -12.42 19.04
C GLU A 298 -32.19 -13.03 18.09
N ARG A 299 -31.85 -12.34 16.97
CA ARG A 299 -30.81 -12.78 16.04
C ARG A 299 -29.43 -12.79 16.67
N GLN A 300 -29.04 -11.74 17.37
CA GLN A 300 -27.77 -11.67 18.10
C GLN A 300 -27.65 -12.81 19.12
N PHE A 301 -28.71 -13.15 19.82
CA PHE A 301 -28.72 -14.24 20.81
C PHE A 301 -28.57 -15.63 20.18
N LYS A 302 -29.06 -15.83 18.95
CA LYS A 302 -28.94 -17.09 18.20
C LYS A 302 -27.57 -17.27 17.55
N GLU A 303 -26.88 -16.17 17.18
CA GLU A 303 -25.58 -16.19 16.47
C GLU A 303 -24.36 -16.02 17.40
N GLY A 304 -24.56 -15.92 18.72
CA GLY A 304 -23.48 -15.91 19.71
C GLY A 304 -22.60 -14.64 19.71
N ILE A 305 -23.07 -13.53 19.15
CA ILE A 305 -22.37 -12.25 19.11
C ILE A 305 -22.66 -11.51 20.43
N THR A 306 -21.65 -11.40 21.30
CA THR A 306 -21.74 -10.63 22.56
C THR A 306 -21.88 -9.14 22.23
N PRO A 307 -22.85 -8.42 22.83
CA PRO A 307 -23.01 -6.99 22.56
C PRO A 307 -21.82 -6.18 23.09
N PRO A 308 -21.29 -5.20 22.34
CA PRO A 308 -20.32 -4.25 22.89
C PRO A 308 -20.96 -3.47 24.03
N GLN A 309 -20.22 -3.30 25.13
CA GLN A 309 -20.65 -2.54 26.30
C GLN A 309 -21.08 -1.12 25.89
N SER A 310 -22.26 -0.72 26.34
CA SER A 310 -22.87 0.58 26.13
C SER A 310 -21.88 1.73 26.41
N VAL A 311 -21.65 2.58 25.40
CA VAL A 311 -21.02 3.87 25.58
C VAL A 311 -21.99 4.75 26.36
N PRO A 312 -21.62 5.42 27.49
CA PRO A 312 -22.51 6.24 28.26
C PRO A 312 -23.02 7.42 27.43
N ALA A 313 -24.34 7.52 27.33
CA ALA A 313 -24.99 8.73 26.87
C ALA A 313 -24.95 9.73 28.04
N ASP A 314 -23.94 10.56 28.10
CA ASP A 314 -24.04 11.85 28.81
C ASP A 314 -22.96 12.82 28.31
N THR A 315 -23.42 13.91 27.84
CA THR A 315 -23.00 15.32 27.84
C THR A 315 -23.31 15.99 26.49
N TRP A 316 -24.58 16.20 26.21
CA TRP A 316 -24.95 17.28 25.30
C TRP A 316 -25.90 18.23 26.06
N LYS A 317 -25.40 19.44 26.38
CA LYS A 317 -26.20 20.58 26.79
C LYS A 317 -26.48 21.43 25.55
N PRO A 318 -27.71 21.92 25.34
CA PRO A 318 -28.06 22.79 24.23
C PRO A 318 -27.82 24.27 24.62
N GLU A 319 -26.55 24.69 24.61
CA GLU A 319 -26.15 26.10 24.74
C GLU A 319 -24.86 26.23 23.95
N ASP A 320 -24.99 26.58 22.67
CA ASP A 320 -24.01 27.26 21.81
C ASP A 320 -24.46 27.15 20.34
N GLU A 321 -25.62 27.75 20.03
CA GLU A 321 -25.92 28.21 18.67
C GLU A 321 -25.42 29.66 18.56
N PRO A 322 -24.48 30.01 17.66
CA PRO A 322 -24.22 31.41 17.35
C PRO A 322 -25.42 31.99 16.55
N GLU A 323 -25.93 33.12 17.00
CA GLU A 323 -26.94 33.90 16.29
C GLU A 323 -26.54 34.28 14.88
N PRO A 324 -27.49 34.37 13.93
CA PRO A 324 -27.18 34.79 12.55
C PRO A 324 -26.87 36.30 12.54
N THR A 325 -25.64 36.66 12.19
CA THR A 325 -25.26 38.01 11.90
C THR A 325 -25.95 38.47 10.61
N SER A 326 -26.74 39.53 10.74
CA SER A 326 -27.38 40.27 9.69
C SER A 326 -26.36 40.83 8.69
N ALA A 327 -26.63 40.62 7.41
CA ALA A 327 -26.05 41.37 6.33
C ALA A 327 -26.42 42.85 6.47
N ASP A 328 -25.42 43.72 6.45
CA ASP A 328 -25.42 45.09 5.93
C ASP A 328 -24.17 45.79 6.47
N ASP A 329 -23.15 45.84 5.67
CA ASP A 329 -22.21 46.96 5.65
C ASP A 329 -21.45 46.92 4.30
N GLU A 330 -21.93 47.75 3.40
CA GLU A 330 -21.22 48.19 2.19
C GLU A 330 -19.96 48.96 2.63
N ALA A 331 -18.78 48.60 2.12
CA ALA A 331 -17.61 49.42 2.19
C ALA A 331 -17.22 49.90 0.76
N PRO A 332 -16.83 51.14 0.61
CA PRO A 332 -16.74 51.83 -0.69
C PRO A 332 -15.45 51.48 -1.46
N PHE A 333 -15.62 51.47 -2.76
CA PHE A 333 -14.55 51.48 -3.77
C PHE A 333 -13.71 52.76 -3.63
N ASP A 334 -12.39 52.61 -3.51
CA ASP A 334 -11.44 53.65 -3.85
C ASP A 334 -10.69 53.24 -5.12
N GLU A 335 -10.99 54.01 -6.20
CA GLU A 335 -10.13 54.16 -7.37
C GLU A 335 -8.97 55.10 -7.00
N ASP A 336 -7.87 54.89 -7.71
CA ASP A 336 -6.68 55.70 -7.92
C ASP A 336 -5.39 55.10 -7.32
N ASP A 337 -4.50 54.62 -8.18
CA ASP A 337 -3.38 55.37 -8.70
C ASP A 337 -2.52 54.54 -9.69
N GLU A 338 -2.46 55.06 -10.92
CA GLU A 338 -1.38 54.85 -11.89
C GLU A 338 -0.05 55.39 -11.29
N VAL A 339 1.05 54.63 -11.40
CA VAL A 339 2.33 55.04 -12.02
C VAL A 339 3.17 53.79 -12.31
#